data_9626b126782439dddbec99209d45b22a
#
_entry.id   9626b126782439dddbec99209d45b22a
#
_cell.length_a   1.000
_cell.length_b   1.000
_cell.length_c   1.000
_cell.angle_alpha   90.00
_cell.angle_beta   90.00
_cell.angle_gamma   90.00
#
_symmetry.space_group_name_H-M   'P 1'
#
loop_
_entity.id
_entity.type
_entity.pdbx_description
1 polymer ?
#
loop_
_entity_poly.entity_id
_entity_poly.type
_entity_poly.pdbx_seq_one_letter_code
_entity_poly.pdbx_strand_id
1 'polypeptide(L)'
;MFYKALMVFLTVISIGFSQEQEPELGKFRVNHEPLEWTHDKETHFVGSFGLYYLFRYKGISEGNSVNTVVWLGLFKEYIDALVPWEKYGSWGGDGWSNADLVANFAGVGSAYLIDRLWEKKGHENISTYITVHPKFIRVSLYFN
;
A
#
# COMPACT_ATOMS: atom_id res chain seq x y z
N MET A 1 15.44 14.77 -9.28
CA MET A 1 14.70 13.56 -9.70
C MET A 1 13.24 13.58 -9.24
N PHE A 2 12.94 14.09 -8.04
CA PHE A 2 11.60 14.17 -7.44
C PHE A 2 10.57 14.96 -8.27
N TYR A 3 10.96 16.11 -8.84
CA TYR A 3 10.05 16.97 -9.61
C TYR A 3 9.55 16.35 -10.92
N LYS A 4 10.34 15.51 -11.56
CA LYS A 4 9.91 14.82 -12.79
C LYS A 4 8.86 13.75 -12.52
N ALA A 5 8.98 13.04 -11.39
CA ALA A 5 7.97 12.07 -10.95
C ALA A 5 6.66 12.75 -10.55
N LEU A 6 6.74 13.91 -9.88
CA LEU A 6 5.56 14.70 -9.49
C LEU A 6 4.80 15.25 -10.72
N MET A 7 5.52 15.69 -11.75
CA MET A 7 4.91 16.20 -12.99
C MET A 7 4.20 15.09 -13.75
N VAL A 8 4.78 13.88 -13.83
CA VAL A 8 4.13 12.71 -14.43
C VAL A 8 2.87 12.34 -13.63
N PHE A 9 2.92 12.41 -12.31
CA PHE A 9 1.79 12.17 -11.42
C PHE A 9 0.64 13.16 -11.65
N LEU A 10 0.92 14.46 -11.76
CA LEU A 10 -0.07 15.50 -12.02
C LEU A 10 -0.70 15.39 -13.44
N THR A 11 0.07 14.95 -14.42
CA THR A 11 -0.43 14.76 -15.80
C THR A 11 -1.39 13.57 -15.87
N VAL A 12 -1.16 12.51 -15.10
CA VAL A 12 -2.06 11.34 -15.03
C VAL A 12 -3.40 11.68 -14.38
N ILE A 13 -3.41 12.58 -13.37
CA ILE A 13 -4.65 13.03 -12.71
C ILE A 13 -5.56 13.83 -13.65
N SER A 14 -5.01 14.54 -14.62
CA SER A 14 -5.78 15.43 -15.51
C SER A 14 -6.49 14.72 -16.67
N ILE A 15 -6.24 13.43 -16.91
CA ILE A 15 -6.83 12.67 -18.04
C ILE A 15 -8.20 12.04 -17.70
N GLY A 16 -8.64 12.11 -16.44
CA GLY A 16 -9.75 11.34 -15.86
C GLY A 16 -11.18 11.85 -16.10
N PHE A 17 -11.52 12.43 -17.25
CA PHE A 17 -12.91 12.78 -17.57
C PHE A 17 -13.37 12.10 -18.84
N SER A 18 -14.07 10.99 -18.76
CA SER A 18 -14.91 10.50 -19.87
C SER A 18 -15.94 9.44 -19.46
N GLN A 19 -17.11 9.63 -20.01
CA GLN A 19 -18.34 8.82 -20.15
C GLN A 19 -18.25 7.31 -19.88
N GLU A 20 -19.34 6.76 -19.31
CA GLU A 20 -19.64 5.33 -19.24
C GLU A 20 -19.55 4.68 -20.62
N GLN A 21 -18.41 4.15 -20.92
CA GLN A 21 -18.18 3.22 -22.03
C GLN A 21 -17.81 1.87 -21.43
N GLU A 22 -18.14 0.78 -22.12
CA GLU A 22 -17.76 -0.56 -21.69
C GLU A 22 -16.27 -0.62 -21.32
N PRO A 23 -15.93 -1.34 -20.24
CA PRO A 23 -14.57 -1.34 -19.72
C PRO A 23 -13.60 -2.00 -20.70
N GLU A 24 -12.78 -1.18 -21.35
CA GLU A 24 -11.74 -1.61 -22.28
C GLU A 24 -10.38 -1.65 -21.58
N LEU A 25 -9.61 -2.68 -21.91
CA LEU A 25 -8.22 -2.80 -21.45
C LEU A 25 -7.39 -1.61 -21.95
N GLY A 26 -6.63 -1.01 -21.02
CA GLY A 26 -5.74 0.13 -21.34
C GLY A 26 -6.43 1.50 -21.33
N LYS A 27 -7.73 1.56 -21.13
CA LYS A 27 -8.45 2.82 -20.96
C LYS A 27 -8.44 3.21 -19.49
N PHE A 28 -7.85 4.36 -19.18
CA PHE A 28 -7.73 4.84 -17.81
C PHE A 28 -9.11 5.17 -17.23
N ARG A 29 -9.44 4.55 -16.11
CA ARG A 29 -10.70 4.72 -15.39
C ARG A 29 -10.43 5.33 -14.02
N VAL A 30 -11.34 6.15 -13.53
CA VAL A 30 -11.29 6.72 -12.18
C VAL A 30 -12.50 6.21 -11.41
N ASN A 31 -12.24 5.65 -10.26
CA ASN A 31 -13.28 5.30 -9.29
C ASN A 31 -13.51 6.51 -8.35
N HIS A 32 -14.73 7.01 -8.32
CA HIS A 32 -15.14 8.14 -7.47
C HIS A 32 -15.79 7.67 -6.16
N GLU A 33 -15.24 6.65 -5.55
CA GLU A 33 -15.73 6.18 -4.27
C GLU A 33 -15.61 7.26 -3.17
N PRO A 34 -16.60 7.34 -2.28
CA PRO A 34 -16.49 8.18 -1.10
C PRO A 34 -15.38 7.66 -0.17
N LEU A 35 -14.82 8.55 0.64
CA LEU A 35 -13.81 8.19 1.65
C LEU A 35 -14.51 7.51 2.86
N GLU A 36 -15.16 6.39 2.60
CA GLU A 36 -15.74 5.53 3.62
C GLU A 36 -14.82 4.34 3.92
N TRP A 37 -14.75 3.95 5.19
CA TRP A 37 -13.92 2.82 5.59
C TRP A 37 -14.61 1.52 5.25
N THR A 38 -14.23 0.90 4.17
CA THR A 38 -14.75 -0.37 3.66
C THR A 38 -13.73 -1.49 3.83
N HIS A 39 -14.14 -2.74 3.60
CA HIS A 39 -13.22 -3.89 3.65
C HIS A 39 -12.06 -3.77 2.64
N ASP A 40 -12.30 -3.15 1.51
CA ASP A 40 -11.27 -2.87 0.52
C ASP A 40 -10.21 -1.90 1.09
N LYS A 41 -10.63 -0.80 1.72
CA LYS A 41 -9.73 0.15 2.39
C LYS A 41 -8.95 -0.49 3.54
N GLU A 42 -9.58 -1.43 4.28
CA GLU A 42 -8.87 -2.23 5.28
C GLU A 42 -7.76 -3.07 4.63
N THR A 43 -8.03 -3.67 3.48
CA THR A 43 -7.04 -4.47 2.75
C THR A 43 -5.86 -3.61 2.29
N HIS A 44 -6.11 -2.43 1.75
CA HIS A 44 -5.07 -1.47 1.37
C HIS A 44 -4.25 -1.00 2.57
N PHE A 45 -4.90 -0.67 3.68
CA PHE A 45 -4.24 -0.28 4.92
C PHE A 45 -3.35 -1.41 5.47
N VAL A 46 -3.92 -2.60 5.69
CA VAL A 46 -3.22 -3.75 6.27
C VAL A 46 -2.10 -4.23 5.34
N GLY A 47 -2.35 -4.24 4.04
CA GLY A 47 -1.36 -4.60 3.03
C GLY A 47 -0.15 -3.68 3.07
N SER A 48 -0.36 -2.37 3.06
CA SER A 48 0.72 -1.37 3.11
C SER A 48 1.46 -1.40 4.45
N PHE A 49 0.74 -1.56 5.55
CA PHE A 49 1.32 -1.74 6.88
C PHE A 49 2.23 -2.97 6.94
N GLY A 50 1.73 -4.12 6.49
CA GLY A 50 2.48 -5.38 6.49
C GLY A 50 3.68 -5.39 5.56
N LEU A 51 3.55 -4.80 4.36
CA LEU A 51 4.66 -4.66 3.41
C LEU A 51 5.79 -3.81 3.97
N TYR A 52 5.48 -2.73 4.70
CA TYR A 52 6.51 -1.93 5.36
C TYR A 52 7.36 -2.81 6.29
N TYR A 53 6.75 -3.58 7.19
CA TYR A 53 7.48 -4.45 8.10
C TYR A 53 8.20 -5.59 7.39
N LEU A 54 7.64 -6.12 6.31
CA LEU A 54 8.32 -7.12 5.48
C LEU A 54 9.63 -6.58 4.93
N PHE A 55 9.65 -5.34 4.41
CA PHE A 55 10.86 -4.71 3.90
C PHE A 55 11.85 -4.38 5.01
N ARG A 56 11.36 -3.91 6.17
CA ARG A 56 12.19 -3.71 7.36
C ARG A 56 12.87 -5.01 7.82
N TYR A 57 12.09 -6.09 7.87
CA TYR A 57 12.61 -7.43 8.19
C TYR A 57 13.68 -7.91 7.21
N LYS A 58 13.60 -7.52 5.95
CA LYS A 58 14.63 -7.79 4.93
C LYS A 58 15.86 -6.87 5.04
N GLY A 59 15.93 -6.01 6.02
CA GLY A 59 17.05 -5.09 6.24
C GLY A 59 17.02 -3.82 5.37
N ILE A 60 15.90 -3.53 4.73
CA ILE A 60 15.72 -2.30 3.97
C ILE A 60 15.54 -1.14 4.97
N SER A 61 16.21 -0.01 4.72
CA SER A 61 16.08 1.17 5.58
C SER A 61 14.65 1.70 5.64
N GLU A 62 14.29 2.38 6.74
CA GLU A 62 12.95 2.95 6.95
C GLU A 62 12.46 3.77 5.74
N GLY A 63 13.26 4.75 5.32
CA GLY A 63 12.89 5.62 4.21
C GLY A 63 12.71 4.86 2.90
N ASN A 64 13.54 3.87 2.62
CA ASN A 64 13.40 3.03 1.44
C ASN A 64 12.19 2.10 1.55
N SER A 65 11.87 1.59 2.75
CA SER A 65 10.68 0.77 2.98
C SER A 65 9.41 1.57 2.72
N VAL A 66 9.31 2.79 3.29
CA VAL A 66 8.20 3.72 3.00
C VAL A 66 8.08 3.98 1.51
N ASN A 67 9.18 4.37 0.88
CA ASN A 67 9.20 4.73 -0.54
C ASN A 67 8.75 3.56 -1.43
N THR A 68 9.24 2.35 -1.15
CA THR A 68 8.87 1.15 -1.91
C THR A 68 7.39 0.84 -1.76
N VAL A 69 6.84 0.88 -0.54
CA VAL A 69 5.41 0.62 -0.30
C VAL A 69 4.53 1.65 -0.99
N VAL A 70 4.90 2.93 -0.93
CA VAL A 70 4.19 4.01 -1.63
C VAL A 70 4.16 3.76 -3.14
N TRP A 71 5.30 3.41 -3.74
CA TRP A 71 5.35 3.10 -5.17
C TRP A 71 4.54 1.86 -5.55
N LEU A 72 4.54 0.84 -4.71
CA LEU A 72 3.72 -0.36 -4.95
C LEU A 72 2.23 -0.03 -4.88
N GLY A 73 1.80 0.79 -3.93
CA GLY A 73 0.42 1.26 -3.84
C GLY A 73 0.00 2.06 -5.08
N LEU A 74 0.82 3.03 -5.51
CA LEU A 74 0.57 3.80 -6.72
C LEU A 74 0.52 2.92 -7.97
N PHE A 75 1.42 1.95 -8.07
CA PHE A 75 1.44 1.02 -9.20
C PHE A 75 0.20 0.12 -9.22
N LYS A 76 -0.26 -0.34 -8.06
CA LYS A 76 -1.50 -1.11 -7.94
C LYS A 76 -2.68 -0.29 -8.48
N GLU A 77 -2.86 0.94 -8.02
CA GLU A 77 -3.92 1.83 -8.50
C GLU A 77 -3.83 2.11 -10.01
N TYR A 78 -2.61 2.23 -10.53
CA TYR A 78 -2.40 2.39 -11.96
C TYR A 78 -2.85 1.16 -12.77
N ILE A 79 -2.57 -0.04 -12.27
CA ILE A 79 -3.05 -1.29 -12.88
C ILE A 79 -4.58 -1.35 -12.80
N ASP A 80 -5.19 -1.02 -11.67
CA ASP A 80 -6.64 -1.03 -11.49
C ASP A 80 -7.34 -0.04 -12.42
N ALA A 81 -6.69 1.09 -12.68
CA ALA A 81 -7.19 2.05 -13.64
C ALA A 81 -7.22 1.55 -15.08
N LEU A 82 -6.31 0.65 -15.44
CA LEU A 82 -6.15 0.18 -16.84
C LEU A 82 -6.75 -1.20 -17.11
N VAL A 83 -6.84 -2.04 -16.07
CA VAL A 83 -7.29 -3.43 -16.18
C VAL A 83 -8.64 -3.58 -15.50
N PRO A 84 -9.74 -3.71 -16.26
CA PRO A 84 -11.07 -3.79 -15.68
C PRO A 84 -11.33 -5.12 -14.97
N TRP A 85 -11.87 -5.04 -13.75
CA TRP A 85 -12.28 -6.19 -12.95
C TRP A 85 -13.30 -7.07 -13.68
N GLU A 86 -14.26 -6.46 -14.36
CA GLU A 86 -15.37 -7.13 -15.04
C GLU A 86 -14.88 -8.11 -16.09
N LYS A 87 -13.71 -7.86 -16.65
CA LYS A 87 -13.12 -8.67 -17.71
C LYS A 87 -11.99 -9.58 -17.24
N TYR A 88 -11.23 -9.15 -16.24
CA TYR A 88 -10.00 -9.82 -15.80
C TYR A 88 -10.06 -10.34 -14.36
N GLY A 89 -11.20 -10.17 -13.68
CA GLY A 89 -11.39 -10.63 -12.31
C GLY A 89 -10.32 -10.09 -11.35
N SER A 90 -9.79 -10.93 -10.48
CA SER A 90 -8.80 -10.55 -9.45
C SER A 90 -7.48 -9.95 -9.96
N TRP A 91 -7.25 -9.94 -11.27
CA TRP A 91 -6.10 -9.27 -11.89
C TRP A 91 -6.37 -7.82 -12.28
N GLY A 92 -7.61 -7.38 -12.14
CA GLY A 92 -8.05 -6.04 -12.44
C GLY A 92 -8.63 -5.33 -11.23
N GLY A 93 -9.02 -4.09 -11.44
CA GLY A 93 -9.68 -3.24 -10.47
C GLY A 93 -10.84 -2.46 -11.07
N ASP A 94 -11.51 -1.71 -10.24
CA ASP A 94 -12.67 -0.87 -10.57
C ASP A 94 -12.31 0.56 -10.98
N GLY A 95 -11.00 0.82 -11.08
CA GLY A 95 -10.44 2.10 -11.51
C GLY A 95 -9.48 2.69 -10.48
N TRP A 96 -8.88 3.82 -10.81
CA TRP A 96 -8.04 4.61 -9.90
C TRP A 96 -8.86 5.13 -8.73
N SER A 97 -8.50 4.77 -7.51
CA SER A 97 -9.18 5.20 -6.29
C SER A 97 -8.27 6.05 -5.42
N ASN A 98 -8.65 7.32 -5.22
CA ASN A 98 -7.97 8.18 -4.25
C ASN A 98 -8.19 7.72 -2.80
N ALA A 99 -9.32 7.06 -2.53
CA ALA A 99 -9.63 6.52 -1.20
C ALA A 99 -8.67 5.38 -0.83
N ASP A 100 -8.31 4.52 -1.80
CA ASP A 100 -7.36 3.43 -1.60
C ASP A 100 -5.94 3.94 -1.40
N LEU A 101 -5.57 5.00 -2.12
CA LEU A 101 -4.30 5.67 -1.87
C LEU A 101 -4.22 6.26 -0.46
N VAL A 102 -5.29 6.88 0.03
CA VAL A 102 -5.35 7.38 1.41
C VAL A 102 -5.20 6.23 2.40
N ALA A 103 -5.86 5.09 2.18
CA ALA A 103 -5.73 3.91 3.01
C ALA A 103 -4.30 3.34 2.98
N ASN A 104 -3.66 3.28 1.81
CA ASN A 104 -2.26 2.87 1.65
C ASN A 104 -1.32 3.79 2.43
N PHE A 105 -1.47 5.11 2.31
CA PHE A 105 -0.65 6.08 3.03
C PHE A 105 -0.87 6.02 4.54
N ALA A 106 -2.11 5.82 4.98
CA ALA A 106 -2.41 5.62 6.39
C ALA A 106 -1.75 4.35 6.94
N GLY A 107 -1.78 3.25 6.18
CA GLY A 107 -1.14 1.99 6.55
C GLY A 107 0.37 2.11 6.71
N VAL A 108 1.06 2.59 5.66
CA VAL A 108 2.52 2.74 5.71
C VAL A 108 2.96 3.81 6.71
N GLY A 109 2.21 4.91 6.84
CA GLY A 109 2.49 5.98 7.80
C GLY A 109 2.36 5.50 9.24
N SER A 110 1.33 4.71 9.54
CA SER A 110 1.15 4.09 10.87
C SER A 110 2.27 3.14 11.21
N ALA A 111 2.68 2.28 10.26
CA ALA A 111 3.80 1.35 10.44
C ALA A 111 5.11 2.11 10.71
N TYR A 112 5.40 3.14 9.92
CA TYR A 112 6.58 4.00 10.10
C TYR A 112 6.59 4.70 11.46
N LEU A 113 5.46 5.26 11.89
CA LEU A 113 5.35 5.93 13.18
C LEU A 113 5.58 4.97 14.35
N ILE A 114 5.00 3.76 14.27
CA ILE A 114 5.21 2.72 15.28
C ILE A 114 6.69 2.31 15.33
N ASP A 115 7.31 2.08 14.18
CA ASP A 115 8.73 1.72 14.09
C ASP A 115 9.62 2.80 14.72
N ARG A 116 9.37 4.07 14.40
CA ARG A 116 10.09 5.22 14.98
C ARG A 116 9.90 5.39 16.49
N LEU A 117 8.66 5.21 16.97
CA LEU A 117 8.38 5.28 18.42
C LEU A 117 9.04 4.13 19.15
N TRP A 118 9.11 2.99 18.49
CA TRP A 118 9.74 1.80 19.01
C TRP A 118 11.26 1.98 19.10
N GLU A 119 11.93 2.47 18.07
CA GLU A 119 13.36 2.76 18.07
C GLU A 119 13.75 3.81 19.13
N LYS A 120 12.94 4.87 19.32
CA LYS A 120 13.19 5.89 20.33
C LYS A 120 13.12 5.37 21.77
N LYS A 121 12.38 4.29 22.02
CA LYS A 121 12.28 3.68 23.36
C LYS A 121 13.48 2.81 23.73
N GLY A 122 14.52 2.79 22.90
CA GLY A 122 15.78 2.08 23.21
C GLY A 122 15.55 0.59 23.31
N HIS A 123 15.39 -0.04 22.15
CA HIS A 123 15.31 -1.50 22.06
C HIS A 123 16.65 -2.18 22.30
N GLU A 124 17.39 -1.75 23.28
CA GLU A 124 18.62 -2.47 23.61
C GLU A 124 18.34 -3.90 24.08
N ASN A 125 17.07 -4.23 24.41
CA ASN A 125 16.83 -5.46 25.17
C ASN A 125 15.56 -6.25 24.79
N ILE A 126 14.96 -6.08 23.59
CA ILE A 126 13.83 -6.91 23.18
C ILE A 126 14.18 -7.70 21.91
N SER A 127 14.32 -9.00 22.07
CA SER A 127 14.47 -9.92 20.94
C SER A 127 13.12 -10.55 20.61
N THR A 128 12.65 -10.37 19.36
CA THR A 128 11.41 -10.98 18.89
C THR A 128 11.74 -12.18 18.00
N TYR A 129 11.27 -13.35 18.37
CA TYR A 129 11.38 -14.57 17.58
C TYR A 129 10.01 -15.02 17.11
N ILE A 130 9.89 -15.21 15.80
CA ILE A 130 8.68 -15.80 15.20
C ILE A 130 9.01 -17.21 14.77
N THR A 131 8.38 -18.19 15.40
CA THR A 131 8.49 -19.59 15.01
C THR A 131 7.22 -19.99 14.26
N VAL A 132 7.37 -20.41 13.02
CA VAL A 132 6.28 -20.92 12.20
C VAL A 132 6.35 -22.43 12.21
N HIS A 133 5.29 -23.06 12.71
CA HIS A 133 5.11 -24.51 12.67
C HIS A 133 3.82 -24.82 11.90
N PRO A 134 3.68 -25.94 11.19
CA PRO A 134 2.47 -26.27 10.41
C PRO A 134 1.15 -26.17 11.17
N LYS A 135 1.20 -26.27 12.50
CA LYS A 135 0.01 -26.25 13.38
C LYS A 135 -0.15 -24.97 14.21
N PHE A 136 0.87 -24.09 14.28
CA PHE A 136 0.80 -22.86 15.07
C PHE A 136 1.88 -21.84 14.64
N ILE A 137 1.61 -20.59 14.91
CA ILE A 137 2.61 -19.50 14.87
C ILE A 137 2.87 -19.08 16.31
N ARG A 138 4.13 -19.09 16.74
CA ARG A 138 4.54 -18.58 18.05
C ARG A 138 5.33 -17.30 17.88
N VAL A 139 4.89 -16.26 18.54
CA VAL A 139 5.66 -15.02 18.71
C VAL A 139 6.22 -15.03 20.12
N SER A 140 7.53 -14.96 20.25
CA SER A 140 8.21 -14.92 21.56
C SER A 140 8.93 -13.58 21.69
N LEU A 141 8.63 -12.85 22.76
CA LEU A 141 9.30 -11.61 23.12
C LEU A 141 10.23 -11.91 24.31
N TYR A 142 11.52 -11.63 24.15
CA TYR A 142 12.50 -11.72 25.22
C TYR A 142 12.90 -10.31 25.63
N PHE A 143 12.76 -10.02 26.91
CA PHE A 143 13.18 -8.77 27.53
C PHE A 143 14.49 -9.07 28.29
N ASN A 144 15.58 -8.43 27.90
CA ASN A 144 16.89 -8.53 28.60
C ASN A 144 17.06 -7.37 29.57
#